data_a8f28393c0115bd8b485454c657367c6
#
_entry.id   a8f28393c0115bd8b485454c657367c6
#
_cell.length_a   1.000
_cell.length_b   1.000
_cell.length_c   1.000
_cell.angle_alpha   90.00
_cell.angle_beta   90.00
_cell.angle_gamma   90.00
#
_symmetry.space_group_name_H-M   'P 1'
#
loop_
_entity.id
_entity.type
_entity.pdbx_description
1 polymer ?
#
loop_
_entity_poly.entity_id
_entity_poly.type
_entity_poly.pdbx_seq_one_letter_code
_entity_poly.pdbx_strand_id
1 'polypeptide(L)'
;PGEPPGNAPPPDAPGGFHDDGGNGGPFAPGLAGHSRPFRPPYTLYDADMKLITRAGPPLPPDAVRHPLRVKGQTVGWVAVAGPTSLINQAEQRFKNRQMQATWIIVGFTALLSAAVSIILARTLLTPIKRIVTATHRLAGGDYATRVPAKGSDELQMLASDFNRLAASLEKAESNRRDFIADISHELRTPLSVLRGELEAIEDGVRQPDAATIASLQSEVAMLSQLIDDLYELSLADIGQLSFEKVPLDVVPIVEAACDAFRERLAAKQITLEFDPGGAHATLSGDPYRLTQLWKNLLENALRYTNAGGRVRLSVTSNDSVVHVDVQDSFPPVPAPLLPHLFDRFFRVDPSRSRQSGGAGLGLALCKHIVEKHGGTIEASRSPLGGLRILVQLPRLHTHHD
;
A
#
# COMPACT_ATOMS: atom_id res chain seq x y z
N PRO A 1 11.72 26.15 28.94
CA PRO A 1 12.67 26.53 29.93
C PRO A 1 12.98 25.34 30.83
N GLY A 2 14.26 24.96 30.94
CA GLY A 2 14.72 23.88 31.78
C GLY A 2 16.05 23.35 31.24
N GLU A 3 17.13 24.07 31.62
CA GLU A 3 18.51 23.71 31.37
C GLU A 3 18.93 22.40 32.05
N PRO A 4 20.03 21.78 31.59
CA PRO A 4 20.62 20.57 32.19
C PRO A 4 21.66 20.94 33.27
N PRO A 5 21.92 20.08 34.22
CA PRO A 5 23.11 20.16 35.08
C PRO A 5 24.19 19.21 34.53
N GLY A 6 25.43 19.56 34.30
CA GLY A 6 26.39 20.06 35.29
C GLY A 6 27.54 19.07 35.29
N ASN A 7 28.65 19.46 34.66
CA ASN A 7 29.99 18.86 34.66
C ASN A 7 30.53 18.64 36.10
N ALA A 8 31.18 17.50 36.34
CA ALA A 8 32.14 17.36 37.44
C ALA A 8 33.40 16.65 36.94
N PRO A 9 34.59 17.12 37.32
CA PRO A 9 35.88 16.68 36.82
C PRO A 9 36.45 15.45 37.55
N PRO A 10 37.53 14.82 37.03
CA PRO A 10 38.15 13.63 37.62
C PRO A 10 39.15 13.99 38.72
N PRO A 11 39.37 13.14 39.72
CA PRO A 11 40.47 13.30 40.65
C PRO A 11 41.73 12.55 40.25
N ASP A 12 42.82 13.19 40.58
CA ASP A 12 44.23 12.90 40.45
C ASP A 12 44.68 11.52 40.98
N ALA A 13 45.77 11.03 40.38
CA ALA A 13 46.71 10.06 40.99
C ALA A 13 47.45 10.68 42.18
N PRO A 14 48.00 9.92 43.10
CA PRO A 14 49.35 9.32 42.89
C PRO A 14 49.66 8.02 43.68
N GLY A 15 50.67 7.32 43.18
CA GLY A 15 51.80 6.82 43.98
C GLY A 15 51.59 5.60 44.87
N GLY A 16 52.49 4.65 44.74
CA GLY A 16 52.76 3.68 45.77
C GLY A 16 53.33 2.36 45.26
N PHE A 17 54.65 2.31 45.16
CA PHE A 17 55.38 1.02 45.16
C PHE A 17 55.05 0.21 46.43
N HIS A 18 54.69 -1.05 46.24
CA HIS A 18 55.00 -2.09 47.20
C HIS A 18 55.30 -3.39 46.49
N ASP A 19 56.53 -3.79 46.72
CA ASP A 19 57.14 -5.08 46.49
C ASP A 19 56.65 -6.03 47.60
N ASP A 20 56.15 -7.20 47.23
CA ASP A 20 56.13 -8.40 48.07
C ASP A 20 55.79 -9.63 47.24
N GLY A 21 56.66 -10.43 47.02
CA GLY A 21 57.06 -11.77 47.38
C GLY A 21 56.02 -12.85 47.24
N GLY A 22 56.33 -13.82 46.36
CA GLY A 22 56.06 -15.17 46.72
C GLY A 22 55.08 -15.95 45.86
N ASN A 23 55.68 -16.93 45.23
CA ASN A 23 55.17 -18.29 45.03
C ASN A 23 54.53 -18.68 43.68
N GLY A 24 55.30 -19.35 42.80
CA GLY A 24 55.27 -20.78 42.65
C GLY A 24 54.16 -21.29 41.76
N GLY A 25 54.35 -21.32 40.43
CA GLY A 25 53.62 -22.16 39.52
C GLY A 25 54.56 -22.76 38.43
N PRO A 26 54.36 -23.99 37.98
CA PRO A 26 55.40 -24.81 37.40
C PRO A 26 55.81 -24.36 36.01
N PHE A 27 57.05 -23.97 35.84
CA PHE A 27 57.74 -23.81 34.59
C PHE A 27 57.81 -25.16 33.86
N ALA A 28 57.30 -25.21 32.67
CA ALA A 28 57.61 -26.28 31.71
C ALA A 28 59.10 -26.17 31.31
N PRO A 29 59.89 -27.27 31.39
CA PRO A 29 61.22 -27.29 30.96
C PRO A 29 61.32 -27.52 29.46
N GLY A 30 62.16 -26.76 28.79
CA GLY A 30 62.77 -27.28 27.61
C GLY A 30 62.52 -26.56 26.31
N LEU A 31 63.26 -25.48 26.10
CA LEU A 31 63.87 -25.21 24.81
C LEU A 31 65.22 -24.45 25.06
N ALA A 32 66.13 -25.15 25.72
CA ALA A 32 67.54 -24.85 25.56
C ALA A 32 67.98 -25.37 24.16
N GLY A 33 67.46 -24.75 23.14
CA GLY A 33 68.02 -24.90 21.81
C GLY A 33 69.39 -24.25 21.81
N HIS A 34 70.45 -25.08 21.92
CA HIS A 34 71.81 -24.67 21.64
C HIS A 34 71.80 -24.07 20.25
N SER A 35 71.84 -22.76 20.14
CA SER A 35 72.16 -22.04 18.91
C SER A 35 73.57 -22.45 18.51
N ARG A 36 73.66 -23.46 17.68
CA ARG A 36 74.93 -23.80 17.05
C ARG A 36 75.39 -22.49 16.36
N PRO A 37 76.62 -22.02 16.68
CA PRO A 37 77.14 -20.81 16.03
C PRO A 37 77.01 -21.04 14.52
N PHE A 38 76.47 -20.05 13.81
CA PHE A 38 76.38 -20.06 12.38
C PHE A 38 77.77 -20.20 11.80
N ARG A 39 78.09 -21.40 11.28
CA ARG A 39 79.32 -21.65 10.57
C ARG A 39 79.00 -21.43 9.06
N PRO A 40 79.55 -20.40 8.46
CA PRO A 40 79.35 -20.20 7.02
C PRO A 40 79.88 -21.46 6.26
N PRO A 41 79.20 -21.88 5.19
CA PRO A 41 79.66 -22.96 4.38
C PRO A 41 81.04 -22.64 3.79
N TYR A 42 81.98 -23.56 3.90
CA TYR A 42 83.31 -23.40 3.40
C TYR A 42 83.76 -24.66 2.62
N THR A 43 84.72 -24.48 1.70
CA THR A 43 85.36 -25.56 0.97
C THR A 43 86.83 -25.35 1.06
N LEU A 44 87.58 -26.42 1.42
CA LEU A 44 89.02 -26.41 1.52
C LEU A 44 89.66 -27.14 0.30
N TYR A 45 90.61 -26.55 -0.25
CA TYR A 45 91.41 -27.10 -1.38
C TYR A 45 92.88 -27.18 -0.94
N ASP A 46 93.62 -28.11 -1.53
CA ASP A 46 95.08 -28.23 -1.37
C ASP A 46 95.84 -27.14 -2.24
N ALA A 47 97.19 -27.18 -2.27
CA ALA A 47 97.99 -26.27 -3.04
C ALA A 47 97.70 -26.34 -4.55
N ASP A 48 97.32 -27.51 -5.03
CA ASP A 48 96.99 -27.82 -6.42
C ASP A 48 95.51 -27.68 -6.76
N MET A 49 94.74 -26.98 -5.90
CA MET A 49 93.28 -26.73 -6.11
C MET A 49 92.38 -27.98 -6.06
N LYS A 50 92.88 -29.10 -5.51
CA LYS A 50 92.14 -30.32 -5.35
C LYS A 50 91.27 -30.22 -4.09
N LEU A 51 90.03 -30.61 -4.12
CA LEU A 51 89.13 -30.61 -3.01
C LEU A 51 89.58 -31.51 -1.84
N ILE A 52 89.83 -30.93 -0.67
CA ILE A 52 90.19 -31.68 0.56
C ILE A 52 88.90 -32.00 1.32
N THR A 53 88.08 -30.99 1.63
CA THR A 53 86.83 -31.17 2.43
C THR A 53 85.92 -30.04 2.17
N ARG A 54 84.60 -30.25 2.46
CA ARG A 54 83.54 -29.28 2.37
C ARG A 54 82.64 -29.36 3.60
N ALA A 55 82.32 -28.20 4.14
CA ALA A 55 81.35 -28.08 5.21
C ALA A 55 80.18 -27.24 4.69
N GLY A 56 79.00 -27.90 4.58
CA GLY A 56 77.75 -27.25 4.12
C GLY A 56 77.44 -27.51 2.61
N PRO A 57 76.43 -26.85 2.06
CA PRO A 57 76.03 -26.98 0.63
C PRO A 57 77.16 -26.51 -0.32
N PRO A 58 77.18 -26.94 -1.59
CA PRO A 58 78.14 -26.49 -2.57
C PRO A 58 78.11 -24.97 -2.67
N LEU A 59 79.33 -24.39 -2.71
CA LEU A 59 79.49 -22.95 -2.83
C LEU A 59 79.18 -22.51 -4.26
N PRO A 60 78.67 -21.33 -4.46
CA PRO A 60 78.45 -20.76 -5.79
C PRO A 60 79.75 -20.51 -6.51
N PRO A 61 79.78 -20.44 -7.88
CA PRO A 61 81.01 -20.29 -8.70
C PRO A 61 81.84 -19.05 -8.35
N ASP A 62 81.16 -18.01 -7.78
CA ASP A 62 81.73 -16.72 -7.38
C ASP A 62 82.26 -16.68 -5.95
N ALA A 63 82.33 -17.84 -5.26
CA ALA A 63 82.85 -17.91 -3.92
C ALA A 63 84.30 -17.34 -3.82
N VAL A 64 84.50 -16.48 -2.82
CA VAL A 64 85.80 -15.85 -2.62
C VAL A 64 86.76 -16.89 -2.04
N ARG A 65 87.96 -17.03 -2.71
CA ARG A 65 88.99 -17.94 -2.30
C ARG A 65 90.09 -17.18 -1.59
N HIS A 66 90.43 -17.58 -0.37
CA HIS A 66 91.53 -17.05 0.39
C HIS A 66 92.65 -18.05 0.49
N PRO A 67 93.93 -17.68 0.21
CA PRO A 67 95.09 -18.58 0.33
C PRO A 67 95.38 -18.83 1.81
N LEU A 68 95.54 -20.10 2.18
CA LEU A 68 96.06 -20.50 3.48
C LEU A 68 97.60 -20.58 3.39
N ARG A 69 98.29 -19.67 4.11
CA ARG A 69 99.75 -19.58 4.09
C ARG A 69 100.34 -20.05 5.41
N VAL A 70 101.32 -20.95 5.32
CA VAL A 70 102.11 -21.39 6.47
C VAL A 70 103.58 -21.08 6.15
N LYS A 71 104.28 -20.31 7.04
CA LYS A 71 105.63 -19.84 6.88
C LYS A 71 105.92 -19.18 5.52
N GLY A 72 104.93 -18.41 4.98
CA GLY A 72 105.06 -17.67 3.72
C GLY A 72 104.71 -18.49 2.44
N GLN A 73 104.63 -19.80 2.51
CA GLN A 73 104.20 -20.64 1.36
C GLN A 73 102.66 -20.95 1.41
N THR A 74 101.96 -20.88 0.30
CA THR A 74 100.53 -21.24 0.17
C THR A 74 100.45 -22.75 0.20
N VAL A 75 99.81 -23.30 1.27
CA VAL A 75 99.58 -24.71 1.51
C VAL A 75 98.19 -25.19 1.10
N GLY A 76 97.34 -24.28 0.77
CA GLY A 76 95.95 -24.58 0.33
C GLY A 76 95.07 -23.36 0.21
N TRP A 77 93.77 -23.55 -0.11
CA TRP A 77 92.83 -22.45 -0.29
C TRP A 77 91.54 -22.75 0.46
N VAL A 78 90.95 -21.74 1.07
CA VAL A 78 89.61 -21.81 1.67
C VAL A 78 88.69 -20.94 0.83
N ALA A 79 87.64 -21.56 0.30
CA ALA A 79 86.58 -20.86 -0.39
C ALA A 79 85.43 -20.66 0.61
N VAL A 80 84.90 -19.45 0.74
CA VAL A 80 83.74 -19.09 1.55
C VAL A 80 82.72 -18.38 0.69
N ALA A 81 81.45 -18.62 0.96
CA ALA A 81 80.41 -17.85 0.32
C ALA A 81 80.59 -16.38 0.63
N GLY A 82 80.67 -15.53 -0.37
CA GLY A 82 80.66 -14.08 -0.15
C GLY A 82 79.44 -13.61 0.50
N PRO A 83 79.48 -12.57 1.32
CA PRO A 83 78.29 -12.05 2.00
C PRO A 83 77.10 -11.67 1.08
N THR A 84 77.42 -11.27 -0.13
CA THR A 84 76.44 -10.93 -1.19
C THR A 84 75.61 -12.12 -1.69
N SER A 85 76.17 -13.34 -1.76
CA SER A 85 75.43 -14.52 -2.22
C SER A 85 74.41 -15.03 -1.20
N LEU A 86 74.71 -14.93 0.08
CA LEU A 86 73.76 -15.28 1.18
C LEU A 86 72.68 -14.29 1.29
N ILE A 87 72.96 -13.00 1.12
CA ILE A 87 71.97 -11.92 1.12
C ILE A 87 71.02 -12.08 -0.06
N ASN A 88 71.54 -12.33 -1.27
CA ASN A 88 70.69 -12.51 -2.45
C ASN A 88 69.76 -13.73 -2.36
N GLN A 89 70.17 -14.85 -1.76
CA GLN A 89 69.32 -16.00 -1.55
C GLN A 89 68.21 -15.71 -0.51
N ALA A 90 68.49 -15.00 0.57
CA ALA A 90 67.54 -14.59 1.57
C ALA A 90 66.52 -13.60 0.98
N GLU A 91 66.99 -12.63 0.21
CA GLU A 91 66.18 -11.65 -0.47
C GLU A 91 65.24 -12.25 -1.53
N GLN A 92 65.69 -13.22 -2.31
CA GLN A 92 64.85 -13.94 -3.26
C GLN A 92 63.76 -14.77 -2.54
N ARG A 93 64.09 -15.46 -1.44
CA ARG A 93 63.09 -16.16 -0.64
C ARG A 93 62.06 -15.24 -0.03
N PHE A 94 62.50 -14.08 0.43
CA PHE A 94 61.63 -13.05 0.95
C PHE A 94 60.69 -12.50 -0.13
N LYS A 95 61.22 -12.11 -1.30
CA LYS A 95 60.45 -11.65 -2.46
C LYS A 95 59.38 -12.69 -2.90
N ASN A 96 59.76 -13.95 -2.97
CA ASN A 96 58.86 -15.02 -3.38
C ASN A 96 57.71 -15.22 -2.35
N ARG A 97 58.03 -15.20 -1.07
CA ARG A 97 57.00 -15.27 0.00
C ARG A 97 56.10 -14.05 -0.02
N GLN A 98 56.66 -12.87 -0.19
CA GLN A 98 55.87 -11.63 -0.30
C GLN A 98 54.94 -11.66 -1.52
N MET A 99 55.47 -12.09 -2.69
CA MET A 99 54.66 -12.25 -3.89
C MET A 99 53.52 -13.25 -3.70
N GLN A 100 53.75 -14.41 -3.08
CA GLN A 100 52.73 -15.39 -2.76
C GLN A 100 51.66 -14.83 -1.82
N ALA A 101 52.08 -14.15 -0.74
CA ALA A 101 51.15 -13.50 0.20
C ALA A 101 50.31 -12.42 -0.50
N THR A 102 50.92 -11.62 -1.39
CA THR A 102 50.22 -10.61 -2.19
C THR A 102 49.14 -11.25 -3.08
N TRP A 103 49.51 -12.33 -3.81
CA TRP A 103 48.54 -13.02 -4.67
C TRP A 103 47.40 -13.69 -3.88
N ILE A 104 47.65 -14.21 -2.66
CA ILE A 104 46.64 -14.74 -1.79
C ILE A 104 45.70 -13.63 -1.33
N ILE A 105 46.22 -12.47 -0.92
CA ILE A 105 45.41 -11.32 -0.51
C ILE A 105 44.54 -10.81 -1.68
N VAL A 106 45.12 -10.66 -2.86
CA VAL A 106 44.43 -10.24 -4.08
C VAL A 106 43.31 -11.23 -4.43
N GLY A 107 43.60 -12.53 -4.40
CA GLY A 107 42.59 -13.57 -4.65
C GLY A 107 41.46 -13.55 -3.64
N PHE A 108 41.79 -13.42 -2.35
CA PHE A 108 40.77 -13.35 -1.27
C PHE A 108 39.90 -12.10 -1.37
N THR A 109 40.50 -10.93 -1.60
CA THR A 109 39.74 -9.67 -1.76
C THR A 109 38.85 -9.68 -2.99
N ALA A 110 39.32 -10.25 -4.13
CA ALA A 110 38.51 -10.42 -5.33
C ALA A 110 37.28 -11.33 -5.07
N LEU A 111 37.53 -12.46 -4.38
CA LEU A 111 36.44 -13.41 -4.04
C LEU A 111 35.42 -12.81 -3.06
N LEU A 112 35.92 -12.09 -2.05
CA LEU A 112 35.06 -11.37 -1.10
C LEU A 112 34.22 -10.29 -1.80
N SER A 113 34.86 -9.51 -2.68
CA SER A 113 34.16 -8.48 -3.46
C SER A 113 33.08 -9.08 -4.36
N ALA A 114 33.37 -10.20 -5.04
CA ALA A 114 32.38 -10.92 -5.84
C ALA A 114 31.22 -11.45 -5.00
N ALA A 115 31.50 -12.02 -3.83
CA ALA A 115 30.47 -12.49 -2.91
C ALA A 115 29.56 -11.36 -2.44
N VAL A 116 30.12 -10.23 -2.00
CA VAL A 116 29.38 -9.04 -1.58
C VAL A 116 28.53 -8.50 -2.73
N SER A 117 29.08 -8.41 -3.94
CA SER A 117 28.35 -7.94 -5.12
C SER A 117 27.15 -8.84 -5.46
N ILE A 118 27.31 -10.16 -5.38
CA ILE A 118 26.23 -11.11 -5.62
C ILE A 118 25.13 -10.99 -4.55
N ILE A 119 25.52 -10.87 -3.29
CA ILE A 119 24.58 -10.67 -2.20
C ILE A 119 23.79 -9.37 -2.42
N LEU A 120 24.46 -8.26 -2.68
CA LEU A 120 23.84 -6.96 -2.91
C LEU A 120 22.91 -6.98 -4.12
N ALA A 121 23.32 -7.62 -5.21
CA ALA A 121 22.48 -7.78 -6.38
C ALA A 121 21.20 -8.59 -6.09
N ARG A 122 21.30 -9.64 -5.29
CA ARG A 122 20.14 -10.47 -4.93
C ARG A 122 19.21 -9.82 -3.90
N THR A 123 19.76 -9.09 -2.95
CA THR A 123 18.98 -8.47 -1.89
C THR A 123 18.32 -7.15 -2.30
N LEU A 124 18.97 -6.35 -3.14
CA LEU A 124 18.48 -5.04 -3.55
C LEU A 124 17.96 -4.99 -5.00
N LEU A 125 18.78 -5.42 -5.99
CA LEU A 125 18.39 -5.27 -7.40
C LEU A 125 17.23 -6.19 -7.80
N THR A 126 17.19 -7.42 -7.30
CA THR A 126 16.16 -8.39 -7.71
C THR A 126 14.76 -7.98 -7.26
N PRO A 127 14.52 -7.58 -5.99
CA PRO A 127 13.23 -7.06 -5.56
C PRO A 127 12.80 -5.81 -6.33
N ILE A 128 13.71 -4.86 -6.56
CA ILE A 128 13.41 -3.65 -7.32
C ILE A 128 12.95 -3.99 -8.75
N LYS A 129 13.68 -4.87 -9.45
CA LYS A 129 13.30 -5.31 -10.80
C LYS A 129 11.93 -5.99 -10.81
N ARG A 130 11.57 -6.76 -9.76
CA ARG A 130 10.24 -7.37 -9.64
C ARG A 130 9.15 -6.33 -9.51
N ILE A 131 9.36 -5.29 -8.69
CA ILE A 131 8.39 -4.19 -8.53
C ILE A 131 8.24 -3.45 -9.85
N VAL A 132 9.33 -3.10 -10.53
CA VAL A 132 9.29 -2.43 -11.85
C VAL A 132 8.51 -3.27 -12.87
N THR A 133 8.80 -4.58 -12.96
CA THR A 133 8.09 -5.47 -13.88
C THR A 133 6.61 -5.58 -13.53
N ALA A 134 6.28 -5.67 -12.24
CA ALA A 134 4.90 -5.70 -11.75
C ALA A 134 4.16 -4.39 -12.07
N THR A 135 4.84 -3.24 -11.94
CA THR A 135 4.28 -1.92 -12.31
C THR A 135 3.95 -1.85 -13.81
N HIS A 136 4.82 -2.36 -14.68
CA HIS A 136 4.53 -2.43 -16.11
C HIS A 136 3.33 -3.34 -16.43
N ARG A 137 3.21 -4.49 -15.74
CA ARG A 137 2.04 -5.37 -15.89
C ARG A 137 0.76 -4.69 -15.41
N LEU A 138 0.83 -4.02 -14.25
CA LEU A 138 -0.29 -3.25 -13.71
C LEU A 138 -0.74 -2.15 -14.68
N ALA A 139 0.21 -1.40 -15.24
CA ALA A 139 -0.06 -0.37 -16.26
C ALA A 139 -0.64 -0.96 -17.56
N GLY A 140 -0.33 -2.22 -17.88
CA GLY A 140 -0.91 -2.97 -18.99
C GLY A 140 -2.31 -3.56 -18.70
N GLY A 141 -2.89 -3.29 -17.51
CA GLY A 141 -4.23 -3.76 -17.13
C GLY A 141 -4.27 -5.09 -16.39
N ASP A 142 -3.12 -5.70 -16.06
CA ASP A 142 -3.06 -6.90 -15.22
C ASP A 142 -3.08 -6.50 -13.73
N TYR A 143 -4.25 -6.15 -13.25
CA TYR A 143 -4.47 -5.69 -11.87
C TYR A 143 -4.36 -6.82 -10.83
N ALA A 144 -4.38 -8.10 -11.25
CA ALA A 144 -4.17 -9.24 -10.37
C ALA A 144 -2.70 -9.46 -9.99
N THR A 145 -1.77 -8.74 -10.63
CA THR A 145 -0.35 -8.83 -10.34
C THR A 145 -0.06 -8.45 -8.88
N ARG A 146 0.74 -9.30 -8.19
CA ARG A 146 1.21 -9.05 -6.82
C ARG A 146 2.71 -9.29 -6.72
N VAL A 147 3.35 -8.55 -5.83
CA VAL A 147 4.79 -8.66 -5.52
C VAL A 147 4.94 -9.31 -4.14
N PRO A 148 5.79 -10.34 -3.99
CA PRO A 148 6.06 -10.92 -2.67
C PRO A 148 6.65 -9.88 -1.72
N ALA A 149 5.93 -9.53 -0.66
CA ALA A 149 6.40 -8.64 0.41
C ALA A 149 7.11 -9.49 1.47
N LYS A 150 8.41 -9.77 1.28
CA LYS A 150 9.24 -10.55 2.20
C LYS A 150 10.38 -9.68 2.70
N GLY A 151 10.63 -9.70 4.01
CA GLY A 151 11.68 -8.92 4.66
C GLY A 151 11.08 -8.04 5.79
N SER A 152 11.85 -7.10 6.28
CA SER A 152 11.43 -6.11 7.30
C SER A 152 12.02 -4.72 7.00
N ASP A 153 12.31 -4.46 5.72
CA ASP A 153 12.97 -3.27 5.24
C ASP A 153 12.03 -2.38 4.39
N GLU A 154 12.53 -1.28 3.90
CA GLU A 154 11.81 -0.32 3.07
C GLU A 154 11.30 -0.94 1.76
N LEU A 155 11.97 -1.99 1.26
CA LEU A 155 11.54 -2.72 0.06
C LEU A 155 10.31 -3.56 0.30
N GLN A 156 10.16 -4.13 1.51
CA GLN A 156 8.92 -4.80 1.90
C GLN A 156 7.76 -3.82 2.00
N MET A 157 7.99 -2.64 2.60
CA MET A 157 6.97 -1.60 2.70
C MET A 157 6.53 -1.16 1.30
N LEU A 158 7.46 -0.90 0.40
CA LEU A 158 7.17 -0.56 -1.00
C LEU A 158 6.39 -1.66 -1.73
N ALA A 159 6.75 -2.94 -1.53
CA ALA A 159 6.01 -4.06 -2.10
C ALA A 159 4.58 -4.16 -1.55
N SER A 160 4.41 -3.89 -0.25
CA SER A 160 3.09 -3.84 0.39
C SER A 160 2.23 -2.70 -0.15
N ASP A 161 2.81 -1.51 -0.31
CA ASP A 161 2.12 -0.34 -0.87
C ASP A 161 1.72 -0.57 -2.33
N PHE A 162 2.62 -1.18 -3.12
CA PHE A 162 2.30 -1.63 -4.48
C PHE A 162 1.11 -2.60 -4.49
N ASN A 163 1.11 -3.61 -3.61
CA ASN A 163 0.02 -4.58 -3.54
C ASN A 163 -1.31 -3.95 -3.11
N ARG A 164 -1.28 -2.96 -2.21
CA ARG A 164 -2.49 -2.18 -1.84
C ARG A 164 -3.02 -1.38 -3.02
N LEU A 165 -2.14 -0.71 -3.77
CA LEU A 165 -2.52 0.01 -4.98
C LEU A 165 -3.11 -0.94 -6.03
N ALA A 166 -2.46 -2.08 -6.28
CA ALA A 166 -2.93 -3.08 -7.21
C ALA A 166 -4.32 -3.63 -6.82
N ALA A 167 -4.54 -3.90 -5.52
CA ALA A 167 -5.85 -4.34 -5.02
C ALA A 167 -6.93 -3.27 -5.16
N SER A 168 -6.60 -2.00 -4.95
CA SER A 168 -7.53 -0.88 -5.15
C SER A 168 -7.92 -0.71 -6.61
N LEU A 169 -6.94 -0.82 -7.54
CA LEU A 169 -7.19 -0.76 -8.98
C LEU A 169 -8.00 -1.96 -9.48
N GLU A 170 -7.69 -3.17 -8.99
CA GLU A 170 -8.45 -4.39 -9.32
C GLU A 170 -9.92 -4.25 -8.91
N LYS A 171 -10.16 -3.77 -7.67
CA LYS A 171 -11.51 -3.52 -7.18
C LYS A 171 -12.23 -2.42 -7.97
N ALA A 172 -11.53 -1.34 -8.29
CA ALA A 172 -12.11 -0.25 -9.10
C ALA A 172 -12.50 -0.74 -10.50
N GLU A 173 -11.65 -1.55 -11.15
CA GLU A 173 -11.96 -2.10 -12.48
C GLU A 173 -13.07 -3.14 -12.43
N SER A 174 -13.13 -4.00 -11.40
CA SER A 174 -14.25 -4.91 -11.19
C SER A 174 -15.55 -4.13 -11.02
N ASN A 175 -15.58 -3.16 -10.12
CA ASN A 175 -16.77 -2.32 -9.93
C ASN A 175 -17.21 -1.60 -11.21
N ARG A 176 -16.23 -1.15 -12.04
CA ARG A 176 -16.53 -0.51 -13.33
C ARG A 176 -17.15 -1.49 -14.32
N ARG A 177 -16.65 -2.73 -14.38
CA ARG A 177 -17.21 -3.78 -15.26
C ARG A 177 -18.62 -4.18 -14.85
N ASP A 178 -18.82 -4.40 -13.55
CA ASP A 178 -20.11 -4.74 -12.97
C ASP A 178 -21.13 -3.62 -13.25
N PHE A 179 -20.73 -2.36 -13.06
CA PHE A 179 -21.55 -1.18 -13.38
C PHE A 179 -21.97 -1.13 -14.86
N ILE A 180 -21.06 -1.37 -15.80
CA ILE A 180 -21.38 -1.39 -17.25
C ILE A 180 -22.34 -2.56 -17.59
N ALA A 181 -22.14 -3.72 -16.95
CA ALA A 181 -23.01 -4.87 -17.15
C ALA A 181 -24.43 -4.57 -16.64
N ASP A 182 -24.55 -4.00 -15.44
CA ASP A 182 -25.83 -3.63 -14.83
C ASP A 182 -26.56 -2.57 -15.67
N ILE A 183 -25.87 -1.53 -16.14
CA ILE A 183 -26.44 -0.53 -17.07
C ILE A 183 -27.02 -1.23 -18.30
N SER A 184 -26.26 -2.14 -18.91
CA SER A 184 -26.68 -2.82 -20.12
C SER A 184 -27.95 -3.66 -19.90
N HIS A 185 -28.07 -4.28 -18.72
CA HIS A 185 -29.25 -5.05 -18.34
C HIS A 185 -30.45 -4.15 -18.06
N GLU A 186 -30.28 -3.08 -17.27
CA GLU A 186 -31.37 -2.17 -16.89
C GLU A 186 -31.89 -1.32 -18.08
N LEU A 187 -31.05 -1.01 -19.07
CA LEU A 187 -31.50 -0.37 -20.31
C LEU A 187 -32.19 -1.34 -21.30
N ARG A 188 -31.74 -2.58 -21.37
CA ARG A 188 -32.30 -3.57 -22.32
C ARG A 188 -33.74 -3.92 -22.00
N THR A 189 -34.11 -3.99 -20.71
CA THR A 189 -35.44 -4.40 -20.29
C THR A 189 -36.55 -3.45 -20.78
N PRO A 190 -36.53 -2.14 -20.45
CA PRO A 190 -37.57 -1.21 -20.93
C PRO A 190 -37.53 -1.04 -22.45
N LEU A 191 -36.36 -1.08 -23.08
CA LEU A 191 -36.24 -1.01 -24.53
C LEU A 191 -36.90 -2.23 -25.21
N SER A 192 -36.79 -3.43 -24.61
CA SER A 192 -37.46 -4.63 -25.13
C SER A 192 -38.96 -4.56 -24.95
N VAL A 193 -39.46 -3.96 -23.87
CA VAL A 193 -40.90 -3.73 -23.65
C VAL A 193 -41.43 -2.72 -24.68
N LEU A 194 -40.74 -1.57 -24.81
CA LEU A 194 -41.12 -0.57 -25.83
C LEU A 194 -41.18 -1.17 -27.23
N ARG A 195 -40.16 -1.98 -27.61
CA ARG A 195 -40.12 -2.60 -28.91
C ARG A 195 -41.26 -3.61 -29.09
N GLY A 196 -41.50 -4.46 -28.10
CA GLY A 196 -42.58 -5.44 -28.18
C GLY A 196 -43.99 -4.80 -28.23
N GLU A 197 -44.20 -3.67 -27.52
CA GLU A 197 -45.47 -2.92 -27.62
C GLU A 197 -45.65 -2.27 -28.99
N LEU A 198 -44.58 -1.71 -29.56
CA LEU A 198 -44.61 -1.15 -30.92
C LEU A 198 -44.81 -2.22 -31.99
N GLU A 199 -44.13 -3.36 -31.89
CA GLU A 199 -44.36 -4.52 -32.79
C GLU A 199 -45.80 -5.04 -32.72
N ALA A 200 -46.39 -5.12 -31.49
CA ALA A 200 -47.77 -5.51 -31.30
C ALA A 200 -48.78 -4.52 -31.92
N ILE A 201 -48.45 -3.22 -31.94
CA ILE A 201 -49.26 -2.19 -32.64
C ILE A 201 -49.12 -2.36 -34.16
N GLU A 202 -47.89 -2.55 -34.66
CA GLU A 202 -47.60 -2.74 -36.10
C GLU A 202 -48.30 -3.98 -36.65
N ASP A 203 -48.27 -5.07 -35.90
CA ASP A 203 -48.96 -6.33 -36.26
C ASP A 203 -50.49 -6.28 -36.10
N GLY A 204 -51.06 -5.17 -35.62
CA GLY A 204 -52.50 -5.00 -35.40
C GLY A 204 -53.06 -5.82 -34.24
N VAL A 205 -52.17 -6.43 -33.40
CA VAL A 205 -52.54 -7.20 -32.20
C VAL A 205 -52.99 -6.28 -31.09
N ARG A 206 -52.42 -5.05 -31.03
CA ARG A 206 -52.74 -4.02 -30.01
C ARG A 206 -53.13 -2.71 -30.72
N GLN A 207 -54.18 -2.07 -30.21
CA GLN A 207 -54.61 -0.79 -30.76
C GLN A 207 -53.83 0.37 -30.09
N PRO A 208 -53.43 1.41 -30.82
CA PRO A 208 -52.77 2.59 -30.25
C PRO A 208 -53.80 3.49 -29.55
N ASP A 209 -54.46 2.96 -28.52
CA ASP A 209 -55.40 3.72 -27.70
C ASP A 209 -54.64 4.61 -26.67
N ALA A 210 -55.37 5.46 -25.98
CA ALA A 210 -54.79 6.38 -25.00
C ALA A 210 -54.05 5.66 -23.87
N ALA A 211 -54.45 4.45 -23.50
CA ALA A 211 -53.84 3.66 -22.44
C ALA A 211 -52.48 3.08 -22.95
N THR A 212 -52.45 2.58 -24.16
CA THR A 212 -51.22 2.08 -24.80
C THR A 212 -50.18 3.20 -25.01
N ILE A 213 -50.64 4.39 -25.45
CA ILE A 213 -49.75 5.56 -25.60
C ILE A 213 -49.24 6.03 -24.24
N ALA A 214 -50.08 6.06 -23.18
CA ALA A 214 -49.63 6.40 -21.84
C ALA A 214 -48.64 5.39 -21.29
N SER A 215 -48.77 4.10 -21.55
CA SER A 215 -47.78 3.05 -21.23
C SER A 215 -46.43 3.32 -21.88
N LEU A 216 -46.43 3.56 -23.21
CA LEU A 216 -45.20 3.88 -23.96
C LEU A 216 -44.51 5.16 -23.44
N GLN A 217 -45.29 6.22 -23.13
CA GLN A 217 -44.78 7.45 -22.56
C GLN A 217 -44.16 7.23 -21.18
N SER A 218 -44.75 6.38 -20.36
CA SER A 218 -44.23 6.00 -19.04
C SER A 218 -42.87 5.28 -19.15
N GLU A 219 -42.73 4.36 -20.10
CA GLU A 219 -41.45 3.66 -20.34
C GLU A 219 -40.36 4.61 -20.86
N VAL A 220 -40.71 5.56 -21.74
CA VAL A 220 -39.77 6.58 -22.22
C VAL A 220 -39.34 7.49 -21.07
N ALA A 221 -40.27 7.94 -20.21
CA ALA A 221 -39.97 8.76 -19.05
C ALA A 221 -39.05 8.02 -18.06
N MET A 222 -39.30 6.71 -17.85
CA MET A 222 -38.46 5.88 -16.99
C MET A 222 -37.04 5.71 -17.57
N LEU A 223 -36.90 5.51 -18.87
CA LEU A 223 -35.60 5.45 -19.56
C LEU A 223 -34.83 6.77 -19.44
N SER A 224 -35.50 7.89 -19.62
CA SER A 224 -34.91 9.21 -19.49
C SER A 224 -34.38 9.41 -18.06
N GLN A 225 -35.19 9.10 -17.04
CA GLN A 225 -34.76 9.20 -15.64
C GLN A 225 -33.56 8.29 -15.32
N LEU A 226 -33.55 7.07 -15.88
CA LEU A 226 -32.41 6.15 -15.72
C LEU A 226 -31.12 6.75 -16.31
N ILE A 227 -31.19 7.35 -17.49
CA ILE A 227 -30.05 7.99 -18.15
C ILE A 227 -29.54 9.19 -17.31
N ASP A 228 -30.45 10.01 -16.80
CA ASP A 228 -30.11 11.17 -15.95
C ASP A 228 -29.44 10.71 -14.64
N ASP A 229 -30.00 9.69 -13.98
CA ASP A 229 -29.42 9.12 -12.76
C ASP A 229 -28.02 8.53 -13.01
N LEU A 230 -27.83 7.83 -14.14
CA LEU A 230 -26.53 7.29 -14.56
C LEU A 230 -25.50 8.38 -14.84
N TYR A 231 -25.92 9.44 -15.53
CA TYR A 231 -25.06 10.57 -15.83
C TYR A 231 -24.59 11.25 -14.54
N GLU A 232 -25.50 11.51 -13.61
CA GLU A 232 -25.16 12.11 -12.31
C GLU A 232 -24.23 11.21 -11.47
N LEU A 233 -24.49 9.90 -11.40
CA LEU A 233 -23.60 8.96 -10.70
C LEU A 233 -22.23 8.87 -11.35
N SER A 234 -22.17 8.94 -12.70
CA SER A 234 -20.90 8.98 -13.42
C SER A 234 -20.08 10.24 -13.08
N LEU A 235 -20.72 11.41 -13.04
CA LEU A 235 -20.08 12.66 -12.60
C LEU A 235 -19.64 12.60 -11.14
N ALA A 236 -20.44 11.94 -10.30
CA ALA A 236 -20.14 11.72 -8.89
C ALA A 236 -18.87 10.90 -8.69
N ASP A 237 -18.69 9.82 -9.46
CA ASP A 237 -17.52 8.92 -9.40
C ASP A 237 -16.20 9.60 -9.76
N ILE A 238 -16.21 10.43 -10.77
CA ILE A 238 -15.02 11.20 -11.19
C ILE A 238 -14.81 12.48 -10.38
N GLY A 239 -15.67 12.70 -9.35
CA GLY A 239 -15.59 13.89 -8.48
C GLY A 239 -15.93 15.21 -9.18
N GLN A 240 -16.54 15.16 -10.37
CA GLN A 240 -16.91 16.35 -11.17
C GLN A 240 -18.35 16.80 -10.92
N LEU A 241 -19.11 16.10 -10.08
CA LEU A 241 -20.41 16.62 -9.65
C LEU A 241 -20.18 17.88 -8.82
N SER A 242 -20.55 19.03 -9.38
CA SER A 242 -20.42 20.31 -8.69
C SER A 242 -21.45 20.46 -7.58
N PHE A 243 -21.01 21.05 -6.46
CA PHE A 243 -21.86 21.37 -5.32
C PHE A 243 -21.67 22.84 -4.97
N GLU A 244 -22.71 23.64 -5.13
CA GLU A 244 -22.73 25.06 -4.75
C GLU A 244 -23.27 25.18 -3.33
N LYS A 245 -22.42 24.94 -2.34
CA LYS A 245 -22.83 24.98 -0.93
C LYS A 245 -22.97 26.40 -0.43
N VAL A 246 -24.15 26.72 0.08
CA VAL A 246 -24.47 27.98 0.74
C VAL A 246 -25.04 27.73 2.15
N PRO A 247 -24.94 28.67 3.07
CA PRO A 247 -25.69 28.60 4.33
C PRO A 247 -27.19 28.58 4.04
N LEU A 248 -27.89 27.55 4.52
CA LEU A 248 -29.32 27.39 4.31
C LEU A 248 -30.00 26.70 5.52
N ASP A 249 -31.28 26.90 5.69
CA ASP A 249 -32.10 26.09 6.57
C ASP A 249 -32.70 24.93 5.77
N VAL A 250 -32.48 23.70 6.25
CA VAL A 250 -32.95 22.50 5.55
C VAL A 250 -34.46 22.26 5.71
N VAL A 251 -35.08 22.77 6.78
CA VAL A 251 -36.50 22.55 7.08
C VAL A 251 -37.41 22.97 5.93
N PRO A 252 -37.31 24.20 5.37
CA PRO A 252 -38.15 24.60 4.24
C PRO A 252 -37.98 23.73 3.00
N ILE A 253 -36.74 23.17 2.78
CA ILE A 253 -36.47 22.32 1.63
C ILE A 253 -37.14 20.95 1.79
N VAL A 254 -37.09 20.38 3.00
CA VAL A 254 -37.79 19.12 3.33
C VAL A 254 -39.30 19.33 3.22
N GLU A 255 -39.83 20.43 3.78
CA GLU A 255 -41.25 20.78 3.73
C GLU A 255 -41.76 20.89 2.29
N ALA A 256 -41.06 21.65 1.45
CA ALA A 256 -41.40 21.80 0.04
C ALA A 256 -41.39 20.46 -0.71
N ALA A 257 -40.43 19.55 -0.37
CA ALA A 257 -40.40 18.20 -0.92
C ALA A 257 -41.64 17.41 -0.45
N CYS A 258 -42.00 17.47 0.83
CA CYS A 258 -43.22 16.83 1.36
C CYS A 258 -44.48 17.33 0.65
N ASP A 259 -44.60 18.65 0.46
CA ASP A 259 -45.79 19.22 -0.20
C ASP A 259 -45.92 18.75 -1.66
N ALA A 260 -44.79 18.66 -2.38
CA ALA A 260 -44.79 18.14 -3.76
C ALA A 260 -45.27 16.67 -3.88
N PHE A 261 -45.14 15.90 -2.80
CA PHE A 261 -45.57 14.48 -2.77
C PHE A 261 -46.91 14.24 -2.09
N ARG A 262 -47.47 15.21 -1.41
CA ARG A 262 -48.69 15.08 -0.59
C ARG A 262 -49.86 14.52 -1.42
N GLU A 263 -50.14 15.10 -2.58
CA GLU A 263 -51.24 14.67 -3.44
C GLU A 263 -51.01 13.24 -3.99
N ARG A 264 -49.79 12.96 -4.44
CA ARG A 264 -49.41 11.63 -4.99
C ARG A 264 -49.53 10.51 -3.94
N LEU A 265 -49.11 10.79 -2.69
CA LEU A 265 -49.23 9.87 -1.57
C LEU A 265 -50.70 9.67 -1.17
N ALA A 266 -51.47 10.76 -1.10
CA ALA A 266 -52.89 10.70 -0.82
C ALA A 266 -53.69 9.90 -1.89
N ALA A 267 -53.34 10.05 -3.18
CA ALA A 267 -53.96 9.27 -4.25
C ALA A 267 -53.70 7.75 -4.08
N LYS A 268 -52.56 7.36 -3.47
CA LYS A 268 -52.23 5.98 -3.10
C LYS A 268 -52.74 5.59 -1.70
N GLN A 269 -53.54 6.45 -1.06
CA GLN A 269 -54.03 6.26 0.31
C GLN A 269 -52.90 6.15 1.38
N ILE A 270 -51.79 6.82 1.17
CA ILE A 270 -50.67 6.87 2.11
C ILE A 270 -50.75 8.21 2.87
N THR A 271 -50.74 8.15 4.19
CA THR A 271 -50.72 9.34 5.04
C THR A 271 -49.29 9.85 5.17
N LEU A 272 -49.05 11.12 4.82
CA LEU A 272 -47.77 11.82 5.01
C LEU A 272 -47.83 12.69 6.26
N GLU A 273 -46.94 12.44 7.21
CA GLU A 273 -46.74 13.23 8.43
C GLU A 273 -45.38 13.94 8.32
N PHE A 274 -45.36 15.26 8.55
CA PHE A 274 -44.14 16.04 8.65
C PHE A 274 -44.04 16.74 9.98
N ASP A 275 -42.91 16.50 10.69
CA ASP A 275 -42.59 17.17 11.97
C ASP A 275 -41.29 17.98 11.79
N PRO A 276 -41.37 19.31 11.73
CA PRO A 276 -40.19 20.18 11.58
C PRO A 276 -39.32 20.29 12.84
N GLY A 277 -39.74 19.70 13.99
CA GLY A 277 -39.00 19.67 15.24
C GLY A 277 -38.76 21.02 15.93
N GLY A 278 -39.38 22.10 15.43
CA GLY A 278 -39.34 23.43 16.03
C GLY A 278 -38.00 24.16 16.09
N ALA A 279 -36.97 23.62 15.44
CA ALA A 279 -35.60 24.19 15.44
C ALA A 279 -35.16 24.65 14.05
N HIS A 280 -34.47 25.79 13.98
CA HIS A 280 -33.72 26.15 12.76
C HIS A 280 -32.59 25.18 12.56
N ALA A 281 -32.61 24.47 11.44
CA ALA A 281 -31.62 23.45 11.08
C ALA A 281 -30.68 24.00 9.98
N THR A 282 -29.85 25.00 10.35
CA THR A 282 -28.92 25.65 9.43
C THR A 282 -27.72 24.77 9.17
N LEU A 283 -27.38 24.59 7.89
CA LEU A 283 -26.22 23.83 7.42
C LEU A 283 -25.59 24.49 6.18
N SER A 284 -24.39 24.09 5.83
CA SER A 284 -23.75 24.45 4.55
C SER A 284 -24.09 23.39 3.51
N GLY A 285 -24.98 23.72 2.58
CA GLY A 285 -25.47 22.75 1.60
C GLY A 285 -25.86 23.38 0.27
N ASP A 286 -25.98 22.49 -0.72
CA ASP A 286 -26.48 22.83 -2.06
C ASP A 286 -28.01 22.61 -2.08
N PRO A 287 -28.83 23.68 -2.25
CA PRO A 287 -30.28 23.56 -2.18
C PRO A 287 -30.86 22.65 -3.28
N TYR A 288 -30.27 22.64 -4.47
CA TYR A 288 -30.71 21.78 -5.56
C TYR A 288 -30.48 20.29 -5.21
N ARG A 289 -29.27 19.96 -4.76
CA ARG A 289 -28.88 18.59 -4.38
C ARG A 289 -29.64 18.07 -3.16
N LEU A 290 -29.88 18.93 -2.18
CA LEU A 290 -30.71 18.55 -1.03
C LEU A 290 -32.18 18.35 -1.43
N THR A 291 -32.72 19.18 -2.31
CA THR A 291 -34.07 18.95 -2.87
C THR A 291 -34.15 17.61 -3.60
N GLN A 292 -33.13 17.26 -4.38
CA GLN A 292 -33.04 15.98 -5.08
C GLN A 292 -32.97 14.80 -4.09
N LEU A 293 -32.19 14.92 -3.03
CA LEU A 293 -32.11 13.93 -1.95
C LEU A 293 -33.49 13.61 -1.38
N TRP A 294 -34.23 14.64 -0.95
CA TRP A 294 -35.56 14.44 -0.33
C TRP A 294 -36.57 13.91 -1.33
N LYS A 295 -36.55 14.39 -2.57
CA LYS A 295 -37.41 13.84 -3.63
C LYS A 295 -37.13 12.34 -3.88
N ASN A 296 -35.90 11.93 -3.93
CA ASN A 296 -35.54 10.52 -4.11
C ASN A 296 -36.00 9.65 -2.95
N LEU A 297 -35.85 10.13 -1.70
CA LEU A 297 -36.33 9.41 -0.51
C LEU A 297 -37.86 9.32 -0.48
N LEU A 298 -38.57 10.39 -0.81
CA LEU A 298 -40.03 10.40 -0.89
C LEU A 298 -40.56 9.57 -2.06
N GLU A 299 -39.91 9.58 -3.21
CA GLU A 299 -40.25 8.71 -4.34
C GLU A 299 -40.09 7.22 -3.95
N ASN A 300 -39.03 6.91 -3.22
CA ASN A 300 -38.83 5.57 -2.68
C ASN A 300 -39.93 5.18 -1.71
N ALA A 301 -40.29 6.06 -0.78
CA ALA A 301 -41.38 5.82 0.16
C ALA A 301 -42.76 5.67 -0.57
N LEU A 302 -43.07 6.54 -1.55
CA LEU A 302 -44.24 6.43 -2.38
C LEU A 302 -44.33 5.09 -3.11
N ARG A 303 -43.21 4.62 -3.62
CA ARG A 303 -43.10 3.41 -4.44
C ARG A 303 -43.34 2.15 -3.61
N TYR A 304 -42.66 2.05 -2.46
CA TYR A 304 -42.60 0.81 -1.68
C TYR A 304 -43.60 0.72 -0.53
N THR A 305 -44.16 1.84 -0.06
CA THR A 305 -45.23 1.80 0.95
C THR A 305 -46.53 1.29 0.33
N ASN A 306 -47.15 0.32 0.98
CA ASN A 306 -48.44 -0.20 0.57
C ASN A 306 -49.56 0.83 0.75
N ALA A 307 -50.66 0.71 -0.01
CA ALA A 307 -51.87 1.51 0.18
C ALA A 307 -52.39 1.39 1.62
N GLY A 308 -52.87 2.48 2.19
CA GLY A 308 -53.29 2.59 3.59
C GLY A 308 -52.12 2.75 4.59
N GLY A 309 -50.87 2.82 4.09
CA GLY A 309 -49.69 3.00 4.91
C GLY A 309 -49.45 4.43 5.37
N ARG A 310 -48.32 4.63 6.04
CA ARG A 310 -47.86 5.93 6.55
C ARG A 310 -46.43 6.18 6.20
N VAL A 311 -46.10 7.45 5.91
CA VAL A 311 -44.74 7.98 5.73
C VAL A 311 -44.59 9.12 6.71
N ARG A 312 -43.55 9.12 7.52
CA ARG A 312 -43.24 10.18 8.47
C ARG A 312 -41.85 10.72 8.21
N LEU A 313 -41.76 12.03 8.08
CA LEU A 313 -40.49 12.76 8.06
C LEU A 313 -40.40 13.60 9.34
N SER A 314 -39.24 13.60 9.97
CA SER A 314 -38.97 14.51 11.10
C SER A 314 -37.59 15.11 10.99
N VAL A 315 -37.47 16.37 11.37
CA VAL A 315 -36.18 17.09 11.40
C VAL A 315 -35.88 17.41 12.86
N THR A 316 -34.71 17.00 13.32
CA THR A 316 -34.22 17.35 14.66
C THR A 316 -32.79 17.85 14.54
N SER A 317 -32.38 18.74 15.42
CA SER A 317 -30.99 19.22 15.43
C SER A 317 -30.43 19.28 16.84
N ASN A 318 -29.18 18.97 16.97
CA ASN A 318 -28.39 19.26 18.16
C ASN A 318 -27.32 20.32 17.83
N ASP A 319 -26.35 20.53 18.71
CA ASP A 319 -25.31 21.57 18.52
C ASP A 319 -24.45 21.35 17.31
N SER A 320 -24.24 20.12 16.84
CA SER A 320 -23.28 19.77 15.79
C SER A 320 -23.90 19.13 14.53
N VAL A 321 -25.08 18.55 14.65
CA VAL A 321 -25.67 17.72 13.60
C VAL A 321 -27.16 17.99 13.44
N VAL A 322 -27.58 18.05 12.18
CA VAL A 322 -29.00 18.02 11.79
C VAL A 322 -29.35 16.60 11.39
N HIS A 323 -30.39 16.06 11.98
CA HIS A 323 -30.96 14.75 11.68
C HIS A 323 -32.25 14.90 10.90
N VAL A 324 -32.33 14.23 9.76
CA VAL A 324 -33.61 14.09 9.03
C VAL A 324 -33.92 12.60 8.96
N ASP A 325 -35.04 12.23 9.58
CA ASP A 325 -35.50 10.85 9.71
C ASP A 325 -36.68 10.62 8.78
N VAL A 326 -36.56 9.71 7.85
CA VAL A 326 -37.59 9.31 6.90
C VAL A 326 -38.03 7.89 7.25
N GLN A 327 -39.25 7.71 7.64
CA GLN A 327 -39.82 6.43 8.07
C GLN A 327 -41.04 6.09 7.22
N ASP A 328 -41.13 4.85 6.77
CA ASP A 328 -42.30 4.31 6.14
C ASP A 328 -42.88 3.11 6.91
N SER A 329 -44.11 2.76 6.58
CA SER A 329 -44.75 1.55 7.04
C SER A 329 -44.67 0.47 5.95
N PHE A 330 -44.83 -0.76 6.34
CA PHE A 330 -44.84 -1.96 5.49
C PHE A 330 -44.70 -1.80 3.97
N PRO A 331 -43.95 -2.71 3.32
CA PRO A 331 -43.38 -3.95 3.84
C PRO A 331 -42.03 -3.75 4.50
N PRO A 332 -41.64 -4.59 5.48
CA PRO A 332 -40.31 -4.51 6.09
C PRO A 332 -39.22 -5.00 5.14
N VAL A 333 -38.05 -4.37 5.22
CA VAL A 333 -36.84 -4.85 4.55
C VAL A 333 -36.14 -5.88 5.43
N PRO A 334 -35.75 -7.06 4.92
CA PRO A 334 -34.97 -8.04 5.66
C PRO A 334 -33.65 -7.45 6.17
N ALA A 335 -33.32 -7.71 7.46
CA ALA A 335 -32.15 -7.12 8.10
C ALA A 335 -30.81 -7.33 7.34
N PRO A 336 -30.53 -8.50 6.73
CA PRO A 336 -29.29 -8.71 5.97
C PRO A 336 -29.18 -7.82 4.72
N LEU A 337 -30.30 -7.29 4.20
CA LEU A 337 -30.33 -6.47 2.99
C LEU A 337 -30.20 -4.97 3.26
N LEU A 338 -30.42 -4.52 4.51
CA LEU A 338 -30.34 -3.11 4.88
C LEU A 338 -29.02 -2.43 4.52
N PRO A 339 -27.83 -3.03 4.74
CA PRO A 339 -26.56 -2.41 4.38
C PRO A 339 -26.38 -2.21 2.87
N HIS A 340 -27.07 -3.01 2.05
CA HIS A 340 -26.98 -3.02 0.60
C HIS A 340 -27.94 -2.06 -0.10
N LEU A 341 -28.88 -1.44 0.64
CA LEU A 341 -29.88 -0.54 0.03
C LEU A 341 -29.28 0.66 -0.72
N PHE A 342 -28.07 1.06 -0.36
CA PHE A 342 -27.34 2.15 -1.00
C PHE A 342 -26.36 1.69 -2.09
N ASP A 343 -26.28 0.37 -2.35
CA ASP A 343 -25.52 -0.16 -3.46
C ASP A 343 -26.25 0.13 -4.76
N ARG A 344 -25.51 0.38 -5.86
CA ARG A 344 -26.08 0.68 -7.17
C ARG A 344 -26.84 -0.51 -7.69
N PHE A 345 -27.98 -0.26 -8.34
CA PHE A 345 -28.86 -1.29 -8.92
C PHE A 345 -29.41 -2.30 -7.90
N PHE A 346 -29.13 -2.12 -6.62
CA PHE A 346 -29.63 -3.03 -5.61
C PHE A 346 -31.13 -2.87 -5.39
N ARG A 347 -31.81 -4.01 -5.32
CA ARG A 347 -33.27 -4.11 -5.15
C ARG A 347 -33.62 -5.30 -4.28
N VAL A 348 -34.48 -5.08 -3.29
CA VAL A 348 -34.91 -6.13 -2.35
C VAL A 348 -35.72 -7.24 -3.06
N ASP A 349 -36.57 -6.89 -4.03
CA ASP A 349 -37.38 -7.82 -4.82
C ASP A 349 -37.39 -7.40 -6.30
N PRO A 350 -36.63 -8.07 -7.17
CA PRO A 350 -36.58 -7.76 -8.60
C PRO A 350 -37.91 -7.95 -9.34
N SER A 351 -38.84 -8.77 -8.83
CA SER A 351 -40.09 -9.09 -9.48
C SER A 351 -41.19 -8.03 -9.26
N ARG A 352 -41.33 -7.57 -8.04
CA ARG A 352 -42.28 -6.49 -7.68
C ARG A 352 -41.90 -5.13 -8.26
N SER A 353 -40.62 -4.89 -8.37
CA SER A 353 -40.08 -3.59 -8.75
C SER A 353 -40.12 -3.33 -10.27
N ARG A 354 -40.31 -4.35 -11.11
CA ARG A 354 -40.55 -4.16 -12.55
C ARG A 354 -41.86 -3.46 -12.85
N GLN A 355 -42.90 -3.68 -12.02
CA GLN A 355 -44.20 -2.99 -12.16
C GLN A 355 -44.16 -1.55 -11.58
N SER A 356 -43.26 -1.27 -10.65
CA SER A 356 -43.17 0.04 -9.97
C SER A 356 -42.06 0.97 -10.50
N GLY A 357 -41.26 0.53 -11.47
CA GLY A 357 -40.36 1.36 -12.28
C GLY A 357 -39.22 2.08 -11.53
N GLY A 358 -38.13 1.41 -11.13
CA GLY A 358 -36.98 2.09 -10.58
C GLY A 358 -35.70 1.29 -10.73
N ALA A 359 -34.67 1.95 -11.22
CA ALA A 359 -33.39 1.32 -11.57
C ALA A 359 -32.49 1.00 -10.34
N GLY A 360 -32.91 1.29 -9.12
CA GLY A 360 -32.06 1.07 -7.94
C GLY A 360 -30.87 2.06 -7.82
N LEU A 361 -30.93 3.20 -8.48
CA LEU A 361 -29.88 4.22 -8.46
C LEU A 361 -30.16 5.36 -7.49
N GLY A 362 -31.43 5.66 -7.19
CA GLY A 362 -31.83 6.80 -6.37
C GLY A 362 -31.24 6.80 -4.96
N LEU A 363 -31.21 5.67 -4.26
CA LEU A 363 -30.59 5.59 -2.93
C LEU A 363 -29.08 5.68 -2.96
N ALA A 364 -28.43 5.15 -4.00
CA ALA A 364 -26.98 5.34 -4.22
C ALA A 364 -26.63 6.81 -4.44
N LEU A 365 -27.45 7.54 -5.21
CA LEU A 365 -27.32 8.98 -5.39
C LEU A 365 -27.59 9.75 -4.08
N CYS A 366 -28.56 9.35 -3.28
CA CYS A 366 -28.81 9.92 -1.95
C CYS A 366 -27.56 9.81 -1.06
N LYS A 367 -26.94 8.64 -1.01
CA LYS A 367 -25.71 8.43 -0.25
C LYS A 367 -24.60 9.36 -0.72
N HIS A 368 -24.36 9.46 -2.04
CA HIS A 368 -23.34 10.35 -2.59
C HIS A 368 -23.60 11.82 -2.24
N ILE A 369 -24.84 12.30 -2.36
CA ILE A 369 -25.21 13.67 -1.98
C ILE A 369 -24.91 13.92 -0.51
N VAL A 370 -25.30 13.02 0.39
CA VAL A 370 -25.06 13.15 1.83
C VAL A 370 -23.58 13.15 2.18
N GLU A 371 -22.79 12.22 1.61
CA GLU A 371 -21.35 12.14 1.81
C GLU A 371 -20.64 13.41 1.32
N LYS A 372 -21.05 13.97 0.20
CA LYS A 372 -20.50 15.24 -0.31
C LYS A 372 -20.87 16.44 0.57
N HIS A 373 -21.94 16.36 1.33
CA HIS A 373 -22.27 17.35 2.36
C HIS A 373 -21.55 17.11 3.69
N GLY A 374 -20.67 16.07 3.77
CA GLY A 374 -19.94 15.71 4.98
C GLY A 374 -20.81 14.97 6.01
N GLY A 375 -21.96 14.44 5.58
CA GLY A 375 -22.90 13.73 6.40
C GLY A 375 -22.81 12.21 6.30
N THR A 376 -23.73 11.54 6.97
CA THR A 376 -23.95 10.08 6.91
C THR A 376 -25.40 9.75 6.65
N ILE A 377 -25.66 8.64 5.96
CA ILE A 377 -26.98 8.10 5.70
C ILE A 377 -27.00 6.62 6.09
N GLU A 378 -28.02 6.24 6.85
CA GLU A 378 -28.15 4.89 7.37
C GLU A 378 -29.57 4.36 7.18
N ALA A 379 -29.69 3.05 6.93
CA ALA A 379 -30.95 2.34 6.80
C ALA A 379 -31.17 1.40 7.97
N SER A 380 -32.36 1.41 8.55
CA SER A 380 -32.74 0.54 9.65
C SER A 380 -34.23 0.18 9.56
N ARG A 381 -34.72 -0.67 10.47
CA ARG A 381 -36.13 -0.98 10.56
C ARG A 381 -36.90 0.21 11.11
N SER A 382 -37.99 0.55 10.44
CA SER A 382 -38.90 1.59 10.90
C SER A 382 -39.75 1.13 12.09
N PRO A 383 -39.95 1.98 13.12
CA PRO A 383 -40.96 1.75 14.13
C PRO A 383 -42.42 1.63 13.57
N LEU A 384 -42.65 2.17 12.38
CA LEU A 384 -43.91 2.04 11.66
C LEU A 384 -44.06 0.68 10.94
N GLY A 385 -43.02 -0.15 10.97
CA GLY A 385 -43.03 -1.51 10.43
C GLY A 385 -42.37 -1.69 9.08
N GLY A 386 -41.89 -0.63 8.43
CA GLY A 386 -41.20 -0.65 7.15
C GLY A 386 -39.71 -0.31 7.25
N LEU A 387 -39.24 0.64 6.40
CA LEU A 387 -37.91 1.15 6.32
C LEU A 387 -37.76 2.50 7.03
N ARG A 388 -36.65 2.68 7.73
CA ARG A 388 -36.23 3.96 8.30
C ARG A 388 -34.88 4.35 7.64
N ILE A 389 -34.83 5.54 7.08
CA ILE A 389 -33.61 6.15 6.56
C ILE A 389 -33.30 7.38 7.41
N LEU A 390 -32.16 7.35 8.09
CA LEU A 390 -31.64 8.45 8.89
C LEU A 390 -30.51 9.16 8.13
N VAL A 391 -30.73 10.44 7.83
CA VAL A 391 -29.74 11.34 7.25
C VAL A 391 -29.20 12.24 8.34
N GLN A 392 -27.87 12.32 8.45
CA GLN A 392 -27.18 13.19 9.41
C GLN A 392 -26.30 14.16 8.63
N LEU A 393 -26.49 15.45 8.81
CA LEU A 393 -25.73 16.50 8.13
C LEU A 393 -25.05 17.41 9.15
N PRO A 394 -23.82 17.86 8.92
CA PRO A 394 -23.13 18.79 9.81
C PRO A 394 -23.90 20.10 9.91
N ARG A 395 -24.18 20.54 11.14
CA ARG A 395 -24.82 21.82 11.41
C ARG A 395 -23.82 22.96 11.25
N LEU A 396 -24.22 24.04 10.62
CA LEU A 396 -23.43 25.26 10.57
C LEU A 396 -23.52 25.97 11.93
N HIS A 397 -22.39 26.11 12.62
CA HIS A 397 -22.34 26.93 13.84
C HIS A 397 -22.44 28.39 13.44
N THR A 398 -23.56 29.04 13.68
CA THR A 398 -23.62 30.51 13.66
C THR A 398 -22.96 30.99 14.94
N HIS A 399 -21.71 31.46 14.84
CA HIS A 399 -21.18 32.33 15.89
C HIS A 399 -22.07 33.57 15.92
N HIS A 400 -22.88 33.69 16.95
CA HIS A 400 -23.41 34.97 17.33
C HIS A 400 -22.25 35.77 17.93
N ASP A 401 -21.67 36.68 17.12
CA ASP A 401 -20.85 37.77 17.63
C ASP A 401 -21.70 38.76 18.46
#